data_569bc5c668233c8f1ac4393ae2a7961b
#
_entry.id   569bc5c668233c8f1ac4393ae2a7961b
#
_cell.length_a   1.000
_cell.length_b   1.000
_cell.length_c   1.000
_cell.angle_alpha   90.00
_cell.angle_beta   90.00
_cell.angle_gamma   90.00
#
_symmetry.space_group_name_H-M   'P 1'
#
loop_
_entity.id
_entity.type
_entity.pdbx_description
1 polymer ?
#
loop_
_entity_poly.entity_id
_entity_poly.type
_entity_poly.pdbx_seq_one_letter_code
_entity_poly.pdbx_strand_id
1 'polypeptide(L)'
;MSQYDVAVIGAGPGGYVAAIRAAQLGFKTVCIDAGVNKAGDAPALGGTCLNVGCIPSKALLQSSEHFYAAQHDFAEHGITVGDVKFDAAKMIARKDTIVTKLTGGIAFLFQKNKVASLHGKGSFKGKNGDAYQIEVDNKGEKTVIEAKHVIVATGSVPRPLPQVAIDNVNVLDNEGALNLTEVPAKLGVIGSGVIGLEMGSVWNRVGSQVTILEAMPTFLAAADQQIAKEAFKYFTKEQGLNIELGVKIGDIKSEGKGVSVAYQTAAGEAKTEVFDKLIVAIGRIPNTKGLNAEAVGLEKDERGFIKVDGECRTNLPNVWAIGDVVRGPMLAHKASDEGVAVAERIAGQKPHIDFNSVPFVIYTDPEIAWVGKTEEQLKAEGVEYKKGTSGFGANGRALAMGKAKGTVKVLADAKTDRILGVHMIGPVVSELVTEGVTALEFFASSEDIARIIHAHPTLSEVVHEAALAADKRALHG
;
A
#
# COMPACT_ATOMS: atom_id res chain seq x y z
N MET A 1 17.25 -32.46 13.21
CA MET A 1 16.54 -31.50 12.37
C MET A 1 15.18 -31.23 13.00
N SER A 2 14.81 -29.97 13.23
CA SER A 2 13.50 -29.65 13.81
C SER A 2 12.41 -29.84 12.76
N GLN A 3 11.29 -30.50 13.13
CA GLN A 3 10.15 -30.77 12.25
C GLN A 3 8.97 -29.87 12.62
N TYR A 4 8.29 -29.34 11.60
CA TYR A 4 7.10 -28.48 11.68
C TYR A 4 6.01 -28.98 10.73
N ASP A 5 4.76 -28.66 11.04
CA ASP A 5 3.66 -28.90 10.11
C ASP A 5 3.64 -27.79 9.04
N VAL A 6 3.87 -26.53 9.45
CA VAL A 6 3.84 -25.37 8.57
C VAL A 6 5.10 -24.52 8.80
N ALA A 7 5.83 -24.20 7.72
CA ALA A 7 6.89 -23.21 7.69
C ALA A 7 6.46 -22.02 6.84
N VAL A 8 6.57 -20.82 7.38
CA VAL A 8 6.30 -19.56 6.67
C VAL A 8 7.62 -18.84 6.41
N ILE A 9 7.92 -18.51 5.17
CA ILE A 9 9.13 -17.78 4.77
C ILE A 9 8.77 -16.31 4.51
N GLY A 10 9.14 -15.44 5.43
CA GLY A 10 8.80 -14.02 5.47
C GLY A 10 7.75 -13.70 6.53
N ALA A 11 8.01 -12.68 7.37
CA ALA A 11 7.10 -12.21 8.42
C ALA A 11 6.46 -10.84 8.10
N GLY A 12 6.25 -10.52 6.81
CA GLY A 12 5.39 -9.42 6.39
C GLY A 12 3.92 -9.68 6.74
N PRO A 13 2.98 -8.76 6.42
CA PRO A 13 1.57 -8.89 6.78
C PRO A 13 0.96 -10.24 6.43
N GLY A 14 1.18 -10.77 5.24
CA GLY A 14 0.71 -12.10 4.87
C GLY A 14 1.34 -13.21 5.71
N GLY A 15 2.66 -13.15 5.91
CA GLY A 15 3.41 -14.22 6.56
C GLY A 15 3.14 -14.32 8.06
N TYR A 16 3.18 -13.21 8.82
CA TYR A 16 2.91 -13.29 10.25
C TYR A 16 1.46 -13.67 10.56
N VAL A 17 0.50 -13.19 9.74
CA VAL A 17 -0.91 -13.55 9.87
C VAL A 17 -1.12 -15.02 9.56
N ALA A 18 -0.55 -15.53 8.46
CA ALA A 18 -0.61 -16.96 8.12
C ALA A 18 -0.02 -17.85 9.23
N ALA A 19 1.14 -17.47 9.79
CA ALA A 19 1.78 -18.22 10.85
C ALA A 19 0.92 -18.27 12.14
N ILE A 20 0.35 -17.14 12.54
CA ILE A 20 -0.56 -17.07 13.70
C ILE A 20 -1.80 -17.92 13.44
N ARG A 21 -2.44 -17.80 12.27
CA ARG A 21 -3.65 -18.52 11.95
C ARG A 21 -3.40 -20.04 11.88
N ALA A 22 -2.30 -20.47 11.26
CA ALA A 22 -1.92 -21.90 11.25
C ALA A 22 -1.71 -22.45 12.67
N ALA A 23 -1.03 -21.71 13.54
CA ALA A 23 -0.86 -22.11 14.95
C ALA A 23 -2.19 -22.18 15.72
N GLN A 24 -3.12 -21.24 15.48
CA GLN A 24 -4.48 -21.27 16.05
C GLN A 24 -5.29 -22.48 15.60
N LEU A 25 -5.02 -22.98 14.40
CA LEU A 25 -5.64 -24.19 13.84
C LEU A 25 -4.96 -25.49 14.33
N GLY A 26 -3.98 -25.39 15.24
CA GLY A 26 -3.32 -26.52 15.89
C GLY A 26 -2.05 -27.01 15.21
N PHE A 27 -1.58 -26.37 14.15
CA PHE A 27 -0.34 -26.76 13.48
C PHE A 27 0.90 -26.29 14.25
N LYS A 28 1.90 -27.15 14.35
CA LYS A 28 3.24 -26.77 14.81
C LYS A 28 3.90 -25.88 13.77
N THR A 29 3.91 -24.59 14.02
CA THR A 29 4.26 -23.56 13.02
C THR A 29 5.56 -22.86 13.35
N VAL A 30 6.37 -22.60 12.31
CA VAL A 30 7.56 -21.74 12.35
C VAL A 30 7.45 -20.62 11.32
N CYS A 31 7.87 -19.41 11.70
CA CYS A 31 8.04 -18.28 10.79
C CYS A 31 9.52 -17.89 10.71
N ILE A 32 10.03 -17.71 9.50
CA ILE A 32 11.45 -17.42 9.19
C ILE A 32 11.49 -16.03 8.58
N ASP A 33 12.27 -15.11 9.17
CA ASP A 33 12.40 -13.76 8.64
C ASP A 33 13.81 -13.20 8.88
N ALA A 34 14.33 -12.46 7.90
CA ALA A 34 15.66 -11.84 7.96
C ALA A 34 15.59 -10.35 8.34
N GLY A 35 14.40 -9.80 8.59
CA GLY A 35 14.22 -8.39 8.94
C GLY A 35 14.94 -8.01 10.23
N VAL A 36 15.57 -6.84 10.20
CA VAL A 36 16.23 -6.24 11.35
C VAL A 36 15.65 -4.87 11.63
N ASN A 37 15.77 -4.42 12.88
CA ASN A 37 15.41 -3.07 13.26
C ASN A 37 16.29 -2.03 12.55
N LYS A 38 15.95 -0.74 12.70
CA LYS A 38 16.70 0.37 12.10
C LYS A 38 18.19 0.40 12.50
N ALA A 39 18.52 -0.04 13.72
CA ALA A 39 19.90 -0.13 14.18
C ALA A 39 20.65 -1.34 13.57
N GLY A 40 19.96 -2.33 13.00
CA GLY A 40 20.54 -3.53 12.42
C GLY A 40 21.05 -4.57 13.43
N ASP A 41 20.71 -4.39 14.71
CA ASP A 41 21.22 -5.19 15.84
C ASP A 41 20.22 -6.20 16.40
N ALA A 42 18.92 -6.07 16.08
CA ALA A 42 17.90 -6.98 16.55
C ALA A 42 16.90 -7.35 15.43
N PRO A 43 16.31 -8.59 15.49
CA PRO A 43 15.24 -8.99 14.59
C PRO A 43 14.04 -8.03 14.66
N ALA A 44 13.43 -7.71 13.51
CA ALA A 44 12.22 -6.92 13.43
C ALA A 44 11.21 -7.57 12.49
N LEU A 45 10.16 -8.15 13.05
CA LEU A 45 9.05 -8.76 12.32
C LEU A 45 8.16 -7.69 11.67
N GLY A 46 7.28 -8.08 10.74
CA GLY A 46 6.30 -7.19 10.11
C GLY A 46 6.63 -6.77 8.68
N GLY A 47 7.81 -7.17 8.17
CA GLY A 47 8.24 -6.94 6.79
C GLY A 47 8.25 -5.45 6.39
N THR A 48 8.14 -5.19 5.09
CA THR A 48 8.16 -3.83 4.52
C THR A 48 7.08 -2.93 5.13
N CYS A 49 5.84 -3.41 5.20
CA CYS A 49 4.70 -2.59 5.62
C CYS A 49 4.91 -1.94 7.00
N LEU A 50 5.32 -2.73 8.00
CA LEU A 50 5.47 -2.22 9.37
C LEU A 50 6.77 -1.45 9.58
N ASN A 51 7.86 -1.86 8.93
CA ASN A 51 9.18 -1.29 9.20
C ASN A 51 9.51 -0.08 8.30
N VAL A 52 9.23 -0.18 7.00
CA VAL A 52 9.69 0.78 5.98
C VAL A 52 8.61 1.07 4.91
N GLY A 53 7.35 0.92 5.23
CA GLY A 53 6.22 1.10 4.29
C GLY A 53 5.02 1.78 4.92
N CYS A 54 3.88 1.06 4.99
CA CYS A 54 2.55 1.59 5.34
C CYS A 54 2.53 2.32 6.68
N ILE A 55 3.04 1.71 7.74
CA ILE A 55 2.95 2.27 9.09
C ILE A 55 3.81 3.53 9.24
N PRO A 56 5.11 3.51 8.90
CA PRO A 56 5.92 4.73 9.00
C PRO A 56 5.43 5.85 8.08
N SER A 57 4.94 5.56 6.86
CA SER A 57 4.43 6.60 5.96
C SER A 57 3.18 7.29 6.54
N LYS A 58 2.22 6.54 7.11
CA LYS A 58 1.02 7.10 7.74
C LYS A 58 1.36 7.92 8.99
N ALA A 59 2.38 7.50 9.74
CA ALA A 59 2.87 8.29 10.86
C ALA A 59 3.44 9.65 10.44
N LEU A 60 4.15 9.72 9.30
CA LEU A 60 4.66 10.97 8.74
C LEU A 60 3.54 11.82 8.12
N LEU A 61 2.63 11.21 7.36
CA LEU A 61 1.47 11.90 6.79
C LEU A 61 0.67 12.61 7.88
N GLN A 62 0.32 11.91 8.96
CA GLN A 62 -0.42 12.49 10.09
C GLN A 62 0.34 13.66 10.74
N SER A 63 1.65 13.52 10.95
CA SER A 63 2.44 14.59 11.57
C SER A 63 2.55 15.82 10.67
N SER A 64 2.75 15.63 9.37
CA SER A 64 2.82 16.72 8.38
C SER A 64 1.47 17.41 8.19
N GLU A 65 0.36 16.66 8.27
CA GLU A 65 -1.00 17.21 8.21
C GLU A 65 -1.27 18.13 9.41
N HIS A 66 -0.93 17.72 10.62
CA HIS A 66 -1.07 18.58 11.81
C HIS A 66 -0.26 19.88 11.70
N PHE A 67 0.96 19.80 11.16
CA PHE A 67 1.76 21.01 10.94
C PHE A 67 1.11 21.93 9.90
N TYR A 68 0.64 21.37 8.78
CA TYR A 68 -0.05 22.13 7.74
C TYR A 68 -1.34 22.77 8.29
N ALA A 69 -2.16 22.03 9.00
CA ALA A 69 -3.41 22.52 9.59
C ALA A 69 -3.17 23.65 10.59
N ALA A 70 -2.12 23.55 11.39
CA ALA A 70 -1.75 24.62 12.34
C ALA A 70 -1.38 25.94 11.65
N GLN A 71 -0.89 25.90 10.42
CA GLN A 71 -0.52 27.10 9.66
C GLN A 71 -1.66 27.65 8.79
N HIS A 72 -2.59 26.80 8.33
CA HIS A 72 -3.56 27.16 7.31
C HIS A 72 -5.01 27.03 7.74
N ASP A 73 -5.35 26.05 8.59
CA ASP A 73 -6.75 25.70 8.84
C ASP A 73 -7.25 26.21 10.20
N PHE A 74 -6.38 26.29 11.22
CA PHE A 74 -6.79 26.62 12.61
C PHE A 74 -7.43 28.00 12.75
N ALA A 75 -7.04 28.96 11.92
CA ALA A 75 -7.61 30.30 11.95
C ALA A 75 -9.12 30.30 11.66
N GLU A 76 -9.61 29.43 10.76
CA GLU A 76 -11.03 29.28 10.47
C GLU A 76 -11.83 28.78 11.69
N HIS A 77 -11.18 27.96 12.54
CA HIS A 77 -11.76 27.48 13.80
C HIS A 77 -11.67 28.49 14.96
N GLY A 78 -11.18 29.71 14.70
CA GLY A 78 -10.97 30.72 15.74
C GLY A 78 -9.75 30.45 16.63
N ILE A 79 -8.86 29.56 16.20
CA ILE A 79 -7.65 29.20 16.95
C ILE A 79 -6.47 30.00 16.39
N THR A 80 -5.91 30.86 17.23
CA THR A 80 -4.68 31.59 16.90
C THR A 80 -3.48 30.81 17.39
N VAL A 81 -2.57 30.48 16.50
CA VAL A 81 -1.28 29.87 16.82
C VAL A 81 -0.16 30.90 16.62
N GLY A 82 0.87 30.83 17.43
CA GLY A 82 2.07 31.66 17.26
C GLY A 82 2.97 31.12 16.15
N ASP A 83 4.28 31.40 16.24
CA ASP A 83 5.28 30.90 15.29
C ASP A 83 5.39 29.37 15.37
N VAL A 84 4.76 28.69 14.41
CA VAL A 84 4.74 27.22 14.33
C VAL A 84 6.05 26.74 13.72
N LYS A 85 6.85 26.01 14.49
CA LYS A 85 8.13 25.44 14.05
C LYS A 85 8.01 23.95 13.84
N PHE A 86 8.70 23.44 12.82
CA PHE A 86 8.76 22.03 12.49
C PHE A 86 10.13 21.43 12.82
N ASP A 87 10.12 20.26 13.45
CA ASP A 87 11.30 19.47 13.77
C ASP A 87 11.19 18.09 13.10
N ALA A 88 11.88 17.94 11.95
CA ALA A 88 11.86 16.70 11.19
C ALA A 88 12.46 15.53 11.99
N ALA A 89 13.53 15.75 12.74
CA ALA A 89 14.16 14.69 13.54
C ALA A 89 13.20 14.14 14.61
N LYS A 90 12.41 15.02 15.25
CA LYS A 90 11.38 14.62 16.22
C LYS A 90 10.21 13.87 15.55
N MET A 91 9.80 14.28 14.36
CA MET A 91 8.79 13.55 13.56
C MET A 91 9.30 12.13 13.26
N ILE A 92 10.54 11.97 12.82
CA ILE A 92 11.16 10.67 12.55
C ILE A 92 11.24 9.82 13.83
N ALA A 93 11.67 10.39 14.96
CA ALA A 93 11.73 9.67 16.24
C ALA A 93 10.34 9.17 16.70
N ARG A 94 9.28 9.99 16.51
CA ARG A 94 7.90 9.56 16.75
C ARG A 94 7.52 8.36 15.87
N LYS A 95 7.81 8.42 14.59
CA LYS A 95 7.58 7.32 13.63
C LYS A 95 8.32 6.05 14.08
N ASP A 96 9.60 6.15 14.47
CA ASP A 96 10.41 5.01 14.94
C ASP A 96 9.81 4.38 16.22
N THR A 97 9.26 5.18 17.12
CA THR A 97 8.56 4.69 18.31
C THR A 97 7.32 3.87 17.94
N ILE A 98 6.53 4.31 16.96
CA ILE A 98 5.35 3.59 16.47
C ILE A 98 5.75 2.25 15.83
N VAL A 99 6.77 2.26 14.98
CA VAL A 99 7.30 1.05 14.34
C VAL A 99 7.76 0.05 15.39
N THR A 100 8.57 0.47 16.35
CA THR A 100 9.07 -0.40 17.44
C THR A 100 7.93 -1.03 18.25
N LYS A 101 6.90 -0.24 18.57
CA LYS A 101 5.73 -0.74 19.31
C LYS A 101 4.99 -1.84 18.53
N LEU A 102 4.78 -1.64 17.23
CA LEU A 102 4.01 -2.58 16.40
C LEU A 102 4.81 -3.86 16.08
N THR A 103 6.10 -3.74 15.77
CA THR A 103 6.96 -4.90 15.51
C THR A 103 7.14 -5.74 16.77
N GLY A 104 7.27 -5.12 17.94
CA GLY A 104 7.25 -5.80 19.25
C GLY A 104 5.92 -6.49 19.53
N GLY A 105 4.81 -5.92 19.08
CA GLY A 105 3.48 -6.53 19.15
C GLY A 105 3.39 -7.86 18.39
N ILE A 106 4.02 -7.98 17.22
CA ILE A 106 4.05 -9.25 16.45
C ILE A 106 4.84 -10.31 17.23
N ALA A 107 6.00 -9.96 17.79
CA ALA A 107 6.79 -10.89 18.60
C ALA A 107 5.97 -11.43 19.80
N PHE A 108 5.22 -10.56 20.47
CA PHE A 108 4.28 -10.95 21.53
C PHE A 108 3.18 -11.91 21.01
N LEU A 109 2.59 -11.61 19.83
CA LEU A 109 1.57 -12.47 19.23
C LEU A 109 2.13 -13.85 18.86
N PHE A 110 3.36 -13.93 18.37
CA PHE A 110 4.03 -15.21 18.10
C PHE A 110 4.18 -16.02 19.39
N GLN A 111 4.68 -15.38 20.45
CA GLN A 111 4.78 -16.05 21.76
C GLN A 111 3.42 -16.54 22.27
N LYS A 112 2.39 -15.69 22.22
CA LYS A 112 1.02 -16.01 22.66
C LYS A 112 0.44 -17.22 21.90
N ASN A 113 0.67 -17.31 20.60
CA ASN A 113 0.15 -18.36 19.73
C ASN A 113 1.12 -19.53 19.55
N LYS A 114 2.26 -19.55 20.25
CA LYS A 114 3.29 -20.61 20.18
C LYS A 114 3.88 -20.79 18.76
N VAL A 115 3.98 -19.71 17.98
CA VAL A 115 4.68 -19.71 16.71
C VAL A 115 6.18 -19.64 16.98
N ALA A 116 6.95 -20.61 16.48
CA ALA A 116 8.40 -20.55 16.52
C ALA A 116 8.91 -19.46 15.56
N SER A 117 9.89 -18.68 15.99
CA SER A 117 10.50 -17.64 15.15
C SER A 117 11.97 -17.95 14.94
N LEU A 118 12.40 -18.01 13.67
CA LEU A 118 13.81 -18.17 13.28
C LEU A 118 14.27 -16.94 12.53
N HIS A 119 15.33 -16.31 13.03
CA HIS A 119 15.92 -15.16 12.36
C HIS A 119 16.93 -15.61 11.31
N GLY A 120 16.77 -15.15 10.07
CA GLY A 120 17.63 -15.43 8.95
C GLY A 120 16.91 -15.52 7.61
N LYS A 121 17.65 -15.68 6.55
CA LYS A 121 17.12 -15.87 5.19
C LYS A 121 16.70 -17.33 5.00
N GLY A 122 15.40 -17.55 4.81
CA GLY A 122 14.83 -18.86 4.49
C GLY A 122 14.98 -19.18 2.99
N SER A 123 15.44 -20.37 2.67
CA SER A 123 15.54 -20.85 1.28
C SER A 123 15.25 -22.35 1.19
N PHE A 124 14.75 -22.80 0.06
CA PHE A 124 14.58 -24.23 -0.20
C PHE A 124 15.94 -24.91 -0.35
N LYS A 125 16.12 -26.04 0.33
CA LYS A 125 17.28 -26.90 0.19
C LYS A 125 16.97 -28.16 -0.63
N GLY A 126 15.73 -28.65 -0.55
CA GLY A 126 15.29 -29.84 -1.23
C GLY A 126 14.06 -30.47 -0.57
N LYS A 127 13.86 -31.74 -0.83
CA LYS A 127 12.81 -32.58 -0.24
C LYS A 127 13.39 -33.76 0.51
N ASN A 128 12.69 -34.18 1.57
CA ASN A 128 12.94 -35.44 2.29
C ASN A 128 11.60 -36.15 2.47
N GLY A 129 11.31 -37.13 1.60
CA GLY A 129 9.97 -37.71 1.52
C GLY A 129 8.93 -36.67 1.15
N ASP A 130 7.87 -36.55 1.98
CA ASP A 130 6.79 -35.58 1.78
C ASP A 130 7.07 -34.20 2.40
N ALA A 131 8.20 -34.03 3.12
CA ALA A 131 8.58 -32.77 3.75
C ALA A 131 9.57 -31.98 2.89
N TYR A 132 9.47 -30.67 2.96
CA TYR A 132 10.43 -29.74 2.38
C TYR A 132 11.52 -29.40 3.41
N GLN A 133 12.76 -29.38 2.94
CA GLN A 133 13.90 -28.92 3.72
C GLN A 133 14.11 -27.43 3.44
N ILE A 134 14.11 -26.63 4.51
CA ILE A 134 14.34 -25.18 4.46
C ILE A 134 15.63 -24.88 5.20
N GLU A 135 16.58 -24.27 4.50
CA GLU A 135 17.80 -23.72 5.09
C GLU A 135 17.51 -22.30 5.57
N VAL A 136 17.87 -22.02 6.80
CA VAL A 136 17.80 -20.68 7.41
C VAL A 136 19.23 -20.20 7.59
N ASP A 137 19.62 -19.16 6.87
CA ASP A 137 20.95 -18.55 6.94
C ASP A 137 20.90 -17.26 7.75
N ASN A 138 21.45 -17.28 8.95
CA ASN A 138 21.63 -16.12 9.80
C ASN A 138 23.11 -15.68 9.78
N LYS A 139 23.46 -14.78 8.87
CA LYS A 139 24.82 -14.21 8.74
C LYS A 139 25.91 -15.28 8.59
N GLY A 140 25.62 -16.38 7.88
CA GLY A 140 26.53 -17.51 7.64
C GLY A 140 26.34 -18.68 8.61
N GLU A 141 25.62 -18.51 9.71
CA GLU A 141 25.19 -19.62 10.56
C GLU A 141 23.95 -20.27 9.93
N LYS A 142 24.10 -21.52 9.48
CA LYS A 142 23.06 -22.23 8.74
C LYS A 142 22.37 -23.28 9.60
N THR A 143 21.06 -23.21 9.67
CA THR A 143 20.20 -24.20 10.29
C THR A 143 19.26 -24.79 9.25
N VAL A 144 19.02 -26.10 9.27
CA VAL A 144 18.05 -26.76 8.38
C VAL A 144 16.87 -27.28 9.19
N ILE A 145 15.67 -26.97 8.75
CA ILE A 145 14.41 -27.46 9.29
C ILE A 145 13.65 -28.24 8.23
N GLU A 146 12.66 -29.02 8.66
CA GLU A 146 11.71 -29.72 7.80
C GLU A 146 10.29 -29.27 8.07
N ALA A 147 9.48 -29.12 7.01
CA ALA A 147 8.07 -28.78 7.11
C ALA A 147 7.24 -29.53 6.06
N LYS A 148 6.01 -29.96 6.45
CA LYS A 148 5.07 -30.58 5.51
C LYS A 148 4.49 -29.56 4.55
N HIS A 149 4.09 -28.40 5.06
CA HIS A 149 3.57 -27.28 4.28
C HIS A 149 4.53 -26.10 4.33
N VAL A 150 4.72 -25.43 3.21
CA VAL A 150 5.52 -24.21 3.12
C VAL A 150 4.67 -23.09 2.54
N ILE A 151 4.66 -21.93 3.22
CA ILE A 151 4.03 -20.71 2.74
C ILE A 151 5.13 -19.71 2.41
N VAL A 152 5.28 -19.36 1.14
CA VAL A 152 6.22 -18.35 0.68
C VAL A 152 5.55 -16.98 0.75
N ALA A 153 6.03 -16.12 1.65
CA ALA A 153 5.52 -14.77 1.91
C ALA A 153 6.67 -13.74 1.92
N THR A 154 7.62 -13.90 1.01
CA THR A 154 8.87 -13.12 0.95
C THR A 154 8.66 -11.69 0.46
N GLY A 155 7.45 -11.34 0.00
CA GLY A 155 7.05 -9.97 -0.31
C GLY A 155 7.72 -9.41 -1.56
N SER A 156 8.04 -8.12 -1.52
CA SER A 156 8.58 -7.35 -2.64
C SER A 156 9.73 -6.44 -2.20
N VAL A 157 10.49 -5.97 -3.18
CA VAL A 157 11.56 -4.97 -3.02
C VAL A 157 11.32 -3.79 -3.98
N PRO A 158 11.88 -2.59 -3.71
CA PRO A 158 11.80 -1.47 -4.65
C PRO A 158 12.36 -1.86 -6.01
N ARG A 159 11.70 -1.40 -7.08
CA ARG A 159 12.21 -1.54 -8.44
C ARG A 159 13.43 -0.66 -8.61
N PRO A 160 14.59 -1.19 -9.02
CA PRO A 160 15.76 -0.37 -9.27
C PRO A 160 15.54 0.53 -10.50
N LEU A 161 16.11 1.73 -10.47
CA LEU A 161 16.19 2.62 -11.61
C LEU A 161 17.56 2.45 -12.26
N PRO A 162 17.65 1.99 -13.53
CA PRO A 162 18.95 1.66 -14.15
C PRO A 162 19.94 2.84 -14.25
N GLN A 163 19.41 4.08 -14.30
CA GLN A 163 20.19 5.29 -14.50
C GLN A 163 20.98 5.72 -13.25
N VAL A 164 20.61 5.26 -12.06
CA VAL A 164 21.26 5.69 -10.82
C VAL A 164 21.16 4.61 -9.72
N ALA A 165 22.22 4.46 -8.94
CA ALA A 165 22.17 3.62 -7.74
C ALA A 165 21.44 4.35 -6.60
N ILE A 166 20.60 3.63 -5.89
CA ILE A 166 19.97 4.09 -4.65
C ILE A 166 21.01 3.96 -3.54
N ASP A 167 21.38 5.09 -2.93
CA ASP A 167 22.37 5.16 -1.84
C ASP A 167 21.72 5.46 -0.48
N ASN A 168 20.44 5.80 -0.47
CA ASN A 168 19.66 6.26 0.69
C ASN A 168 20.31 7.45 1.43
N VAL A 169 21.14 8.22 0.72
CA VAL A 169 21.74 9.48 1.17
C VAL A 169 21.23 10.64 0.33
N ASN A 170 21.45 10.59 -0.98
CA ASN A 170 20.99 11.60 -1.94
C ASN A 170 19.88 11.02 -2.84
N VAL A 171 20.03 9.77 -3.28
CA VAL A 171 19.05 9.03 -4.08
C VAL A 171 18.39 8.00 -3.17
N LEU A 172 17.12 8.20 -2.90
CA LEU A 172 16.35 7.52 -1.86
C LEU A 172 15.34 6.53 -2.47
N ASP A 173 15.17 5.39 -1.84
CA ASP A 173 13.95 4.59 -1.97
C ASP A 173 12.94 4.96 -0.87
N ASN A 174 11.94 4.09 -0.64
CA ASN A 174 10.97 4.28 0.44
C ASN A 174 11.64 4.32 1.83
N GLU A 175 12.69 3.55 2.06
CA GLU A 175 13.38 3.52 3.36
C GLU A 175 14.12 4.84 3.63
N GLY A 176 14.89 5.32 2.65
CA GLY A 176 15.58 6.61 2.76
C GLY A 176 14.61 7.78 2.92
N ALA A 177 13.52 7.79 2.12
CA ALA A 177 12.48 8.82 2.18
C ALA A 177 11.79 8.93 3.54
N LEU A 178 11.61 7.79 4.24
CA LEU A 178 11.02 7.71 5.58
C LEU A 178 11.98 8.07 6.72
N ASN A 179 13.26 8.34 6.42
CA ASN A 179 14.29 8.58 7.43
C ASN A 179 15.00 9.93 7.30
N LEU A 180 14.55 10.84 6.46
CA LEU A 180 15.10 12.18 6.34
C LEU A 180 14.89 12.95 7.66
N THR A 181 15.97 13.38 8.29
CA THR A 181 15.96 14.15 9.54
C THR A 181 16.00 15.67 9.34
N GLU A 182 16.13 16.10 8.10
CA GLU A 182 16.10 17.49 7.68
C GLU A 182 15.13 17.63 6.49
N VAL A 183 14.49 18.77 6.40
CA VAL A 183 13.58 19.10 5.30
C VAL A 183 14.42 19.53 4.10
N PRO A 184 14.43 18.78 2.97
CA PRO A 184 15.13 19.23 1.76
C PRO A 184 14.43 20.44 1.18
N ALA A 185 15.17 21.49 0.77
CA ALA A 185 14.55 22.66 0.16
C ALA A 185 13.90 22.29 -1.19
N LYS A 186 14.59 21.47 -2.00
CA LYS A 186 14.10 20.95 -3.28
C LYS A 186 14.12 19.42 -3.27
N LEU A 187 12.96 18.83 -3.46
CA LEU A 187 12.79 17.38 -3.50
C LEU A 187 12.28 16.92 -4.87
N GLY A 188 13.06 16.07 -5.54
CA GLY A 188 12.63 15.35 -6.73
C GLY A 188 11.98 14.00 -6.34
N VAL A 189 10.94 13.61 -7.07
CA VAL A 189 10.30 12.29 -6.92
C VAL A 189 10.12 11.71 -8.32
N ILE A 190 10.60 10.50 -8.57
CA ILE A 190 10.34 9.77 -9.81
C ILE A 190 9.24 8.75 -9.55
N GLY A 191 8.08 8.95 -10.23
CA GLY A 191 6.87 8.16 -10.10
C GLY A 191 5.78 8.83 -9.27
N SER A 192 4.58 9.02 -9.87
CA SER A 192 3.39 9.60 -9.24
C SER A 192 2.42 8.54 -8.69
N GLY A 193 2.90 7.33 -8.41
CA GLY A 193 2.13 6.31 -7.73
C GLY A 193 1.95 6.62 -6.24
N VAL A 194 1.29 5.67 -5.51
CA VAL A 194 0.94 5.83 -4.08
C VAL A 194 2.11 6.33 -3.24
N ILE A 195 3.29 5.68 -3.35
CA ILE A 195 4.47 6.02 -2.54
C ILE A 195 4.99 7.43 -2.88
N GLY A 196 5.08 7.74 -4.17
CA GLY A 196 5.58 9.04 -4.61
C GLY A 196 4.67 10.20 -4.19
N LEU A 197 3.35 10.04 -4.32
CA LEU A 197 2.37 11.02 -3.88
C LEU A 197 2.36 11.22 -2.37
N GLU A 198 2.38 10.12 -1.59
CA GLU A 198 2.38 10.19 -0.14
C GLU A 198 3.66 10.87 0.38
N MET A 199 4.84 10.45 -0.09
CA MET A 199 6.10 11.05 0.35
C MET A 199 6.25 12.48 -0.16
N GLY A 200 5.87 12.75 -1.42
CA GLY A 200 5.83 14.11 -1.94
C GLY A 200 4.94 15.04 -1.10
N SER A 201 3.76 14.56 -0.72
CA SER A 201 2.82 15.33 0.14
C SER A 201 3.39 15.57 1.55
N VAL A 202 4.02 14.57 2.18
CA VAL A 202 4.66 14.75 3.50
C VAL A 202 5.66 15.91 3.47
N TRP A 203 6.62 15.84 2.55
CA TRP A 203 7.71 16.82 2.52
C TRP A 203 7.26 18.18 1.99
N ASN A 204 6.30 18.23 1.08
CA ASN A 204 5.68 19.48 0.62
C ASN A 204 5.01 20.24 1.78
N ARG A 205 4.20 19.55 2.60
CA ARG A 205 3.49 20.15 3.75
C ARG A 205 4.43 20.75 4.79
N VAL A 206 5.67 20.26 4.88
CA VAL A 206 6.67 20.76 5.84
C VAL A 206 7.68 21.73 5.19
N GLY A 207 7.46 22.15 3.93
CA GLY A 207 8.16 23.26 3.29
C GLY A 207 9.09 22.92 2.14
N SER A 208 9.19 21.66 1.71
CA SER A 208 9.94 21.31 0.48
C SER A 208 9.23 21.79 -0.78
N GLN A 209 9.98 22.30 -1.76
CA GLN A 209 9.52 22.43 -3.14
C GLN A 209 9.62 21.05 -3.80
N VAL A 210 8.48 20.44 -4.11
CA VAL A 210 8.41 19.08 -4.64
C VAL A 210 8.09 19.05 -6.12
N THR A 211 8.96 18.40 -6.92
CA THR A 211 8.70 18.07 -8.33
C THR A 211 8.57 16.55 -8.48
N ILE A 212 7.42 16.09 -9.01
CA ILE A 212 7.14 14.68 -9.28
C ILE A 212 7.22 14.47 -10.79
N LEU A 213 8.11 13.59 -11.23
CA LEU A 213 8.34 13.22 -12.63
C LEU A 213 7.71 11.85 -12.90
N GLU A 214 6.66 11.83 -13.75
CA GLU A 214 5.92 10.62 -14.08
C GLU A 214 6.06 10.25 -15.55
N ALA A 215 6.51 9.05 -15.85
CA ALA A 215 6.70 8.56 -17.21
C ALA A 215 5.38 8.30 -17.95
N MET A 216 4.32 7.95 -17.22
CA MET A 216 3.01 7.71 -17.82
C MET A 216 2.32 9.04 -18.15
N PRO A 217 1.62 9.14 -19.31
CA PRO A 217 0.88 10.36 -19.67
C PRO A 217 -0.42 10.52 -18.86
N THR A 218 -0.88 9.47 -18.19
CA THR A 218 -2.12 9.47 -17.42
C THR A 218 -1.80 9.41 -15.92
N PHE A 219 -2.27 10.40 -15.18
CA PHE A 219 -2.12 10.44 -13.72
C PHE A 219 -2.99 9.36 -13.07
N LEU A 220 -2.39 8.59 -12.14
CA LEU A 220 -3.08 7.51 -11.41
C LEU A 220 -3.92 6.61 -12.33
N ALA A 221 -3.32 6.06 -13.37
CA ALA A 221 -4.02 5.26 -14.40
C ALA A 221 -4.82 4.06 -13.84
N ALA A 222 -4.52 3.59 -12.63
CA ALA A 222 -5.26 2.52 -11.96
C ALA A 222 -6.53 2.98 -11.25
N ALA A 223 -6.67 4.28 -10.99
CA ALA A 223 -7.87 4.86 -10.38
C ALA A 223 -8.88 5.30 -11.44
N ASP A 224 -10.15 5.43 -11.04
CA ASP A 224 -11.18 6.03 -11.89
C ASP A 224 -10.75 7.44 -12.33
N GLN A 225 -10.82 7.73 -13.63
CA GLN A 225 -10.23 8.94 -14.19
C GLN A 225 -10.98 10.23 -13.84
N GLN A 226 -12.23 10.17 -13.38
CA GLN A 226 -12.91 11.33 -12.82
C GLN A 226 -12.26 11.70 -11.47
N ILE A 227 -12.06 10.73 -10.60
CA ILE A 227 -11.39 10.89 -9.30
C ILE A 227 -9.92 11.29 -9.47
N ALA A 228 -9.20 10.66 -10.38
CA ALA A 228 -7.80 10.98 -10.66
C ALA A 228 -7.59 12.43 -11.15
N LYS A 229 -8.48 12.93 -12.02
CA LYS A 229 -8.43 14.33 -12.49
C LYS A 229 -8.73 15.33 -11.37
N GLU A 230 -9.67 15.01 -10.51
CA GLU A 230 -9.97 15.83 -9.34
C GLU A 230 -8.77 15.87 -8.38
N ALA A 231 -8.17 14.71 -8.09
CA ALA A 231 -6.97 14.60 -7.29
C ALA A 231 -5.80 15.41 -7.87
N PHE A 232 -5.55 15.29 -9.17
CA PHE A 232 -4.50 16.05 -9.86
C PHE A 232 -4.65 17.55 -9.67
N LYS A 233 -5.91 18.04 -9.78
CA LYS A 233 -6.21 19.47 -9.57
C LYS A 233 -5.87 19.89 -8.14
N TYR A 234 -6.24 19.11 -7.11
CA TYR A 234 -5.92 19.41 -5.72
C TYR A 234 -4.42 19.45 -5.48
N PHE A 235 -3.70 18.42 -5.91
CA PHE A 235 -2.25 18.36 -5.69
C PHE A 235 -1.50 19.49 -6.37
N THR A 236 -1.85 19.83 -7.61
CA THR A 236 -1.11 20.84 -8.39
C THR A 236 -1.56 22.26 -8.09
N LYS A 237 -2.85 22.53 -7.89
CA LYS A 237 -3.37 23.91 -7.77
C LYS A 237 -3.49 24.36 -6.32
N GLU A 238 -3.79 23.45 -5.40
CA GLU A 238 -4.04 23.83 -4.02
C GLU A 238 -2.87 23.49 -3.10
N GLN A 239 -2.22 22.32 -3.31
CA GLN A 239 -1.05 21.94 -2.53
C GLN A 239 0.29 22.38 -3.13
N GLY A 240 0.29 22.85 -4.39
CA GLY A 240 1.50 23.36 -5.03
C GLY A 240 2.53 22.31 -5.43
N LEU A 241 2.14 21.03 -5.51
CA LEU A 241 3.01 19.99 -6.06
C LEU A 241 3.22 20.22 -7.56
N ASN A 242 4.47 20.26 -8.02
CA ASN A 242 4.77 20.25 -9.43
C ASN A 242 4.76 18.81 -9.94
N ILE A 243 3.76 18.41 -10.75
CA ILE A 243 3.64 17.04 -11.30
C ILE A 243 3.74 17.14 -12.82
N GLU A 244 4.83 16.61 -13.38
CA GLU A 244 5.06 16.52 -14.82
C GLU A 244 4.79 15.10 -15.31
N LEU A 245 3.80 14.94 -16.20
CA LEU A 245 3.37 13.65 -16.76
C LEU A 245 3.98 13.41 -18.14
N GLY A 246 4.14 12.15 -18.53
CA GLY A 246 4.65 11.74 -19.84
C GLY A 246 6.13 12.07 -20.04
N VAL A 247 6.90 12.24 -18.97
CA VAL A 247 8.32 12.57 -19.07
C VAL A 247 9.18 11.34 -19.42
N LYS A 248 10.30 11.60 -20.11
CA LYS A 248 11.34 10.59 -20.34
C LYS A 248 12.56 10.95 -19.50
N ILE A 249 12.83 10.14 -18.50
CA ILE A 249 14.00 10.32 -17.63
C ILE A 249 15.26 9.97 -18.41
N GLY A 250 16.22 10.88 -18.42
CA GLY A 250 17.55 10.71 -18.99
C GLY A 250 18.61 10.45 -17.93
N ASP A 251 19.75 11.15 -18.01
CA ASP A 251 20.84 11.00 -17.08
C ASP A 251 20.50 11.53 -15.69
N ILE A 252 20.91 10.78 -14.68
CA ILE A 252 20.83 11.18 -13.28
C ILE A 252 22.24 11.15 -12.70
N LYS A 253 22.66 12.27 -12.11
CA LYS A 253 23.99 12.41 -11.50
C LYS A 253 23.85 12.82 -10.05
N SER A 254 24.37 12.00 -9.14
CA SER A 254 24.48 12.34 -7.72
C SER A 254 25.89 12.86 -7.46
N GLU A 255 26.03 14.16 -7.25
CA GLU A 255 27.31 14.83 -7.05
C GLU A 255 27.23 15.79 -5.85
N GLY A 256 28.21 15.66 -4.94
CA GLY A 256 28.26 16.50 -3.74
C GLY A 256 27.03 16.32 -2.86
N LYS A 257 26.28 17.42 -2.64
CA LYS A 257 25.07 17.41 -1.78
C LYS A 257 23.75 17.38 -2.56
N GLY A 258 23.76 17.17 -3.89
CA GLY A 258 22.58 17.25 -4.72
C GLY A 258 22.50 16.15 -5.78
N VAL A 259 21.35 16.09 -6.45
CA VAL A 259 21.07 15.15 -7.54
C VAL A 259 20.56 15.95 -8.73
N SER A 260 21.30 15.88 -9.86
CA SER A 260 20.88 16.46 -11.13
C SER A 260 20.11 15.40 -11.94
N VAL A 261 18.92 15.74 -12.41
CA VAL A 261 18.06 14.89 -13.24
C VAL A 261 17.81 15.56 -14.57
N ALA A 262 18.31 14.97 -15.65
CA ALA A 262 17.97 15.36 -17.01
C ALA A 262 16.72 14.60 -17.45
N TYR A 263 15.77 15.27 -18.08
CA TYR A 263 14.58 14.65 -18.62
C TYR A 263 14.00 15.42 -19.80
N GLN A 264 13.16 14.74 -20.58
CA GLN A 264 12.40 15.35 -21.65
C GLN A 264 10.93 15.41 -21.26
N THR A 265 10.29 16.58 -21.40
CA THR A 265 8.86 16.75 -21.14
C THR A 265 8.01 16.04 -22.20
N ALA A 266 6.70 15.88 -21.95
CA ALA A 266 5.76 15.33 -22.93
C ALA A 266 5.74 16.13 -24.26
N ALA A 267 6.06 17.42 -24.22
CA ALA A 267 6.18 18.28 -25.41
C ALA A 267 7.52 18.13 -26.15
N GLY A 268 8.45 17.31 -25.63
CA GLY A 268 9.76 17.10 -26.23
C GLY A 268 10.84 18.09 -25.81
N GLU A 269 10.55 18.98 -24.87
CA GLU A 269 11.51 19.93 -24.32
C GLU A 269 12.50 19.25 -23.37
N ALA A 270 13.80 19.45 -23.60
CA ALA A 270 14.84 18.95 -22.70
C ALA A 270 14.97 19.87 -21.48
N LYS A 271 14.92 19.30 -20.30
CA LYS A 271 15.10 19.98 -19.01
C LYS A 271 16.16 19.29 -18.17
N THR A 272 16.77 20.05 -17.28
CA THR A 272 17.63 19.52 -16.22
C THR A 272 17.28 20.25 -14.93
N GLU A 273 16.93 19.50 -13.89
CA GLU A 273 16.65 20.04 -12.57
C GLU A 273 17.63 19.49 -11.55
N VAL A 274 17.95 20.29 -10.53
CA VAL A 274 18.82 19.90 -9.42
C VAL A 274 18.01 19.89 -8.15
N PHE A 275 18.07 18.78 -7.45
CA PHE A 275 17.36 18.52 -6.20
C PHE A 275 18.36 18.27 -5.04
N ASP A 276 17.99 18.62 -3.83
CA ASP A 276 18.77 18.27 -2.63
C ASP A 276 18.69 16.75 -2.38
N LYS A 277 17.51 16.17 -2.62
CA LYS A 277 17.23 14.72 -2.52
C LYS A 277 16.32 14.27 -3.67
N LEU A 278 16.50 13.03 -4.10
CA LEU A 278 15.68 12.39 -5.11
C LEU A 278 15.08 11.10 -4.58
N ILE A 279 13.76 10.97 -4.57
CA ILE A 279 13.05 9.74 -4.23
C ILE A 279 12.73 8.96 -5.51
N VAL A 280 13.09 7.69 -5.56
CA VAL A 280 12.74 6.76 -6.64
C VAL A 280 11.58 5.87 -6.21
N ALA A 281 10.38 6.13 -6.76
CA ALA A 281 9.11 5.49 -6.40
C ALA A 281 8.41 4.85 -7.62
N ILE A 282 9.17 4.15 -8.47
CA ILE A 282 8.72 3.58 -9.77
C ILE A 282 8.09 2.19 -9.66
N GLY A 283 7.63 1.81 -8.48
CA GLY A 283 6.97 0.54 -8.20
C GLY A 283 7.89 -0.47 -7.50
N ARG A 284 7.40 -1.69 -7.40
CA ARG A 284 8.04 -2.80 -6.67
C ARG A 284 8.13 -4.05 -7.54
N ILE A 285 9.03 -4.97 -7.19
CA ILE A 285 9.20 -6.27 -7.85
C ILE A 285 9.15 -7.38 -6.80
N PRO A 286 8.71 -8.61 -7.18
CA PRO A 286 8.63 -9.74 -6.25
C PRO A 286 10.01 -10.10 -5.70
N ASN A 287 10.06 -10.41 -4.41
CA ASN A 287 11.32 -10.79 -3.72
C ASN A 287 11.50 -12.31 -3.74
N THR A 288 11.99 -12.84 -4.85
CA THR A 288 12.30 -14.27 -5.02
C THR A 288 13.80 -14.58 -5.04
N LYS A 289 14.65 -13.54 -4.96
CA LYS A 289 16.11 -13.70 -4.95
C LYS A 289 16.57 -14.38 -3.67
N GLY A 290 17.32 -15.47 -3.82
CA GLY A 290 17.84 -16.24 -2.69
C GLY A 290 16.87 -17.24 -2.09
N LEU A 291 15.65 -17.37 -2.62
CA LEU A 291 14.67 -18.39 -2.19
C LEU A 291 15.11 -19.81 -2.63
N ASN A 292 16.02 -19.92 -3.60
CA ASN A 292 16.47 -21.19 -4.19
C ASN A 292 15.29 -22.03 -4.72
N ALA A 293 14.35 -21.36 -5.40
CA ALA A 293 13.12 -21.96 -5.93
C ALA A 293 13.40 -23.16 -6.87
N GLU A 294 14.50 -23.08 -7.59
CA GLU A 294 14.95 -24.08 -8.57
C GLU A 294 15.30 -25.43 -7.92
N ALA A 295 15.77 -25.43 -6.65
CA ALA A 295 16.12 -26.65 -5.91
C ALA A 295 14.93 -27.62 -5.71
N VAL A 296 13.71 -27.10 -5.80
CA VAL A 296 12.47 -27.88 -5.64
C VAL A 296 11.57 -27.82 -6.88
N GLY A 297 11.95 -27.08 -7.91
CA GLY A 297 11.16 -26.90 -9.13
C GLY A 297 9.95 -25.97 -8.94
N LEU A 298 10.05 -24.98 -8.05
CA LEU A 298 9.01 -23.97 -7.86
C LEU A 298 8.97 -22.99 -9.05
N GLU A 299 7.82 -22.88 -9.73
CA GLU A 299 7.68 -22.08 -10.94
C GLU A 299 7.49 -20.60 -10.67
N LYS A 300 8.16 -19.80 -11.50
CA LYS A 300 7.98 -18.33 -11.59
C LYS A 300 7.51 -17.95 -13.00
N ASP A 301 6.86 -16.80 -13.10
CA ASP A 301 6.53 -16.21 -14.39
C ASP A 301 7.71 -15.36 -14.94
N GLU A 302 7.51 -14.77 -16.12
CA GLU A 302 8.49 -13.94 -16.82
C GLU A 302 8.84 -12.63 -16.09
N ARG A 303 8.02 -12.22 -15.13
CA ARG A 303 8.24 -11.03 -14.28
C ARG A 303 8.80 -11.38 -12.91
N GLY A 304 9.05 -12.67 -12.65
CA GLY A 304 9.63 -13.18 -11.41
C GLY A 304 8.63 -13.46 -10.28
N PHE A 305 7.31 -13.32 -10.52
CA PHE A 305 6.30 -13.72 -9.55
C PHE A 305 6.19 -15.24 -9.46
N ILE A 306 5.97 -15.76 -8.25
CA ILE A 306 5.65 -17.18 -8.08
C ILE A 306 4.26 -17.42 -8.68
N LYS A 307 4.15 -18.45 -9.53
CA LYS A 307 2.87 -18.84 -10.13
C LYS A 307 2.00 -19.53 -9.09
N VAL A 308 0.76 -19.08 -8.98
CA VAL A 308 -0.27 -19.68 -8.13
C VAL A 308 -1.61 -19.74 -8.84
N ASP A 309 -2.46 -20.65 -8.39
CA ASP A 309 -3.89 -20.70 -8.76
C ASP A 309 -4.72 -19.69 -7.95
N GLY A 310 -6.04 -19.67 -8.14
CA GLY A 310 -6.97 -18.81 -7.40
C GLY A 310 -7.06 -19.12 -5.90
N GLU A 311 -6.46 -20.21 -5.44
CA GLU A 311 -6.40 -20.61 -4.04
C GLU A 311 -5.00 -20.43 -3.42
N CYS A 312 -4.09 -19.72 -4.09
CA CYS A 312 -2.70 -19.51 -3.70
C CYS A 312 -1.82 -20.78 -3.68
N ARG A 313 -2.23 -21.87 -4.38
CA ARG A 313 -1.42 -23.07 -4.54
C ARG A 313 -0.40 -22.86 -5.64
N THR A 314 0.83 -23.28 -5.39
CA THR A 314 1.87 -23.33 -6.42
C THR A 314 1.78 -24.61 -7.24
N ASN A 315 2.69 -24.81 -8.19
CA ASN A 315 2.85 -26.07 -8.93
C ASN A 315 3.33 -27.23 -8.06
N LEU A 316 3.79 -26.97 -6.83
CA LEU A 316 4.30 -27.97 -5.90
C LEU A 316 3.23 -28.38 -4.87
N PRO A 317 3.09 -29.69 -4.57
CA PRO A 317 2.17 -30.11 -3.51
C PRO A 317 2.58 -29.53 -2.16
N ASN A 318 1.61 -29.01 -1.39
CA ASN A 318 1.82 -28.43 -0.06
C ASN A 318 2.74 -27.18 -0.02
N VAL A 319 2.99 -26.54 -1.16
CA VAL A 319 3.67 -25.24 -1.23
C VAL A 319 2.72 -24.18 -1.73
N TRP A 320 2.63 -23.12 -0.98
CA TRP A 320 1.73 -21.98 -1.17
C TRP A 320 2.55 -20.71 -1.31
N ALA A 321 2.02 -19.70 -2.00
CA ALA A 321 2.66 -18.39 -2.05
C ALA A 321 1.60 -17.30 -1.95
N ILE A 322 1.90 -16.23 -1.21
CA ILE A 322 0.97 -15.15 -0.86
C ILE A 322 1.64 -13.77 -0.85
N GLY A 323 0.82 -12.74 -0.93
CA GLY A 323 1.25 -11.34 -0.84
C GLY A 323 1.95 -10.85 -2.10
N ASP A 324 2.93 -9.97 -1.93
CA ASP A 324 3.58 -9.27 -3.04
C ASP A 324 4.44 -10.19 -3.94
N VAL A 325 4.76 -11.40 -3.48
CA VAL A 325 5.56 -12.36 -4.25
C VAL A 325 4.74 -13.07 -5.34
N VAL A 326 3.41 -12.94 -5.31
CA VAL A 326 2.48 -13.46 -6.33
C VAL A 326 1.83 -12.30 -7.11
N ARG A 327 1.21 -12.61 -8.25
CA ARG A 327 0.50 -11.61 -9.06
C ARG A 327 -0.69 -11.00 -8.30
N GLY A 328 -1.07 -9.80 -8.69
CA GLY A 328 -2.14 -8.99 -8.11
C GLY A 328 -1.63 -7.72 -7.46
N PRO A 329 -2.48 -6.94 -6.80
CA PRO A 329 -2.07 -5.74 -6.11
C PRO A 329 -1.16 -6.06 -4.92
N MET A 330 -0.06 -5.32 -4.81
CA MET A 330 0.90 -5.45 -3.69
C MET A 330 0.38 -4.68 -2.47
N LEU A 331 -0.60 -5.25 -1.78
CA LEU A 331 -1.32 -4.64 -0.67
C LEU A 331 -1.28 -5.52 0.58
N ALA A 332 -1.03 -4.90 1.72
CA ALA A 332 -0.86 -5.59 3.00
C ALA A 332 -2.13 -6.34 3.44
N HIS A 333 -3.31 -5.76 3.27
CA HIS A 333 -4.60 -6.37 3.62
C HIS A 333 -4.90 -7.59 2.71
N LYS A 334 -4.68 -7.49 1.38
CA LYS A 334 -4.77 -8.66 0.49
C LYS A 334 -3.86 -9.79 0.97
N ALA A 335 -2.60 -9.49 1.28
CA ALA A 335 -1.65 -10.49 1.77
C ALA A 335 -2.09 -11.13 3.10
N SER A 336 -2.68 -10.36 4.01
CA SER A 336 -3.19 -10.85 5.30
C SER A 336 -4.34 -11.83 5.10
N ASP A 337 -5.31 -11.50 4.24
CA ASP A 337 -6.46 -12.35 3.97
C ASP A 337 -6.06 -13.62 3.20
N GLU A 338 -5.13 -13.52 2.24
CA GLU A 338 -4.50 -14.69 1.62
C GLU A 338 -3.82 -15.58 2.66
N GLY A 339 -3.15 -15.00 3.66
CA GLY A 339 -2.51 -15.73 4.75
C GLY A 339 -3.48 -16.51 5.61
N VAL A 340 -4.60 -15.89 5.99
CA VAL A 340 -5.70 -16.57 6.71
C VAL A 340 -6.25 -17.71 5.88
N ALA A 341 -6.61 -17.43 4.63
CA ALA A 341 -7.23 -18.42 3.75
C ALA A 341 -6.31 -19.62 3.46
N VAL A 342 -5.01 -19.39 3.24
CA VAL A 342 -4.06 -20.49 3.03
C VAL A 342 -3.95 -21.36 4.29
N ALA A 343 -3.84 -20.76 5.48
CA ALA A 343 -3.81 -21.53 6.74
C ALA A 343 -5.08 -22.37 6.93
N GLU A 344 -6.24 -21.82 6.60
CA GLU A 344 -7.53 -22.52 6.67
C GLU A 344 -7.66 -23.63 5.61
N ARG A 345 -7.16 -23.42 4.38
CA ARG A 345 -7.09 -24.48 3.34
C ARG A 345 -6.19 -25.63 3.76
N ILE A 346 -5.04 -25.35 4.39
CA ILE A 346 -4.15 -26.38 4.96
C ILE A 346 -4.90 -27.21 6.00
N ALA A 347 -5.81 -26.60 6.79
CA ALA A 347 -6.68 -27.27 7.75
C ALA A 347 -7.89 -27.98 7.12
N GLY A 348 -8.02 -27.98 5.80
CA GLY A 348 -9.14 -28.60 5.07
C GLY A 348 -10.43 -27.78 5.02
N GLN A 349 -10.38 -26.50 5.42
CA GLN A 349 -11.51 -25.57 5.31
C GLN A 349 -11.61 -24.97 3.89
N LYS A 350 -12.74 -24.34 3.60
CA LYS A 350 -13.01 -23.68 2.31
C LYS A 350 -13.26 -22.17 2.51
N PRO A 351 -12.22 -21.38 2.78
CA PRO A 351 -12.38 -19.94 2.93
C PRO A 351 -12.75 -19.30 1.59
N HIS A 352 -13.49 -18.21 1.66
CA HIS A 352 -13.82 -17.36 0.53
C HIS A 352 -12.87 -16.14 0.50
N ILE A 353 -12.39 -15.79 -0.69
CA ILE A 353 -11.73 -14.49 -0.98
C ILE A 353 -12.22 -14.06 -2.35
N ASP A 354 -12.79 -12.85 -2.43
CA ASP A 354 -13.03 -12.18 -3.70
C ASP A 354 -11.94 -11.14 -3.97
N PHE A 355 -11.07 -11.42 -4.92
CA PHE A 355 -10.01 -10.47 -5.30
C PHE A 355 -10.52 -9.22 -6.01
N ASN A 356 -11.80 -9.19 -6.44
CA ASN A 356 -12.41 -8.00 -7.04
C ASN A 356 -12.85 -6.99 -5.98
N SER A 357 -13.00 -7.40 -4.73
CA SER A 357 -13.38 -6.56 -3.60
C SER A 357 -12.20 -6.01 -2.79
N VAL A 358 -10.98 -6.15 -3.28
CA VAL A 358 -9.79 -5.60 -2.62
C VAL A 358 -9.76 -4.07 -2.76
N PRO A 359 -9.84 -3.30 -1.66
CA PRO A 359 -9.81 -1.83 -1.73
C PRO A 359 -8.40 -1.30 -1.94
N PHE A 360 -8.33 -0.15 -2.61
CA PHE A 360 -7.12 0.65 -2.76
C PHE A 360 -7.27 1.97 -2.01
N VAL A 361 -6.19 2.42 -1.39
CA VAL A 361 -6.17 3.69 -0.65
C VAL A 361 -4.85 4.42 -0.87
N ILE A 362 -4.93 5.74 -1.05
CA ILE A 362 -3.81 6.68 -1.03
C ILE A 362 -4.10 7.69 0.08
N TYR A 363 -3.24 7.73 1.09
CA TYR A 363 -3.44 8.48 2.33
C TYR A 363 -2.93 9.94 2.27
N THR A 364 -3.13 10.57 1.12
CA THR A 364 -2.91 12.01 0.97
C THR A 364 -4.03 12.81 1.67
N ASP A 365 -4.04 14.14 1.59
CA ASP A 365 -5.15 14.97 2.00
C ASP A 365 -5.50 15.90 0.83
N PRO A 366 -6.67 15.72 0.18
CA PRO A 366 -7.66 14.68 0.43
C PRO A 366 -7.14 13.26 0.17
N GLU A 367 -7.71 12.29 0.88
CA GLU A 367 -7.45 10.86 0.63
C GLU A 367 -8.14 10.41 -0.66
N ILE A 368 -7.61 9.34 -1.27
CA ILE A 368 -8.22 8.70 -2.44
C ILE A 368 -8.44 7.23 -2.11
N ALA A 369 -9.65 6.71 -2.34
CA ALA A 369 -9.93 5.29 -2.12
C ALA A 369 -10.87 4.75 -3.20
N TRP A 370 -10.73 3.47 -3.51
CA TRP A 370 -11.65 2.81 -4.43
C TRP A 370 -11.67 1.30 -4.24
N VAL A 371 -12.75 0.69 -4.69
CA VAL A 371 -12.93 -0.76 -4.79
C VAL A 371 -13.76 -1.10 -6.01
N GLY A 372 -13.54 -2.28 -6.60
CA GLY A 372 -14.22 -2.75 -7.79
C GLY A 372 -13.71 -2.11 -9.07
N LYS A 373 -14.54 -2.13 -10.12
CA LYS A 373 -14.16 -1.70 -11.48
C LYS A 373 -14.32 -0.21 -11.67
N THR A 374 -13.37 0.40 -12.38
CA THR A 374 -13.46 1.81 -12.80
C THR A 374 -14.42 1.98 -13.98
N GLU A 375 -14.88 3.19 -14.23
CA GLU A 375 -15.73 3.51 -15.38
C GLU A 375 -15.04 3.17 -16.70
N GLU A 376 -13.71 3.35 -16.79
CA GLU A 376 -12.90 3.02 -17.96
C GLU A 376 -12.84 1.51 -18.22
N GLN A 377 -12.73 0.71 -17.16
CA GLN A 377 -12.74 -0.77 -17.26
C GLN A 377 -14.10 -1.27 -17.72
N LEU A 378 -15.20 -0.75 -17.16
CA LEU A 378 -16.56 -1.12 -17.58
C LEU A 378 -16.80 -0.78 -19.04
N LYS A 379 -16.36 0.39 -19.50
CA LYS A 379 -16.44 0.78 -20.91
C LYS A 379 -15.65 -0.15 -21.83
N ALA A 380 -14.42 -0.49 -21.43
CA ALA A 380 -13.56 -1.39 -22.20
C ALA A 380 -14.12 -2.81 -22.29
N GLU A 381 -14.83 -3.27 -21.25
CA GLU A 381 -15.49 -4.58 -21.18
C GLU A 381 -16.89 -4.58 -21.84
N GLY A 382 -17.40 -3.42 -22.24
CA GLY A 382 -18.74 -3.31 -22.84
C GLY A 382 -19.89 -3.53 -21.85
N VAL A 383 -19.64 -3.34 -20.54
CA VAL A 383 -20.64 -3.50 -19.49
C VAL A 383 -21.50 -2.23 -19.41
N GLU A 384 -22.82 -2.38 -19.53
CA GLU A 384 -23.78 -1.29 -19.31
C GLU A 384 -23.92 -0.99 -17.82
N TYR A 385 -23.76 0.27 -17.41
CA TYR A 385 -23.79 0.68 -16.00
C TYR A 385 -24.58 1.96 -15.79
N LYS A 386 -25.06 2.12 -14.55
CA LYS A 386 -25.55 3.39 -13.98
C LYS A 386 -24.44 4.05 -13.19
N LYS A 387 -24.44 5.38 -13.13
CA LYS A 387 -23.45 6.16 -12.40
C LYS A 387 -24.14 7.19 -11.51
N GLY A 388 -23.78 7.22 -10.25
CA GLY A 388 -24.15 8.29 -9.33
C GLY A 388 -22.91 8.94 -8.73
N THR A 389 -22.98 10.25 -8.51
CA THR A 389 -21.92 11.03 -7.88
C THR A 389 -22.50 11.98 -6.85
N SER A 390 -21.80 12.18 -5.73
CA SER A 390 -22.13 13.17 -4.73
C SER A 390 -20.86 13.81 -4.17
N GLY A 391 -20.89 15.10 -3.92
CA GLY A 391 -19.75 15.87 -3.41
C GLY A 391 -19.82 16.08 -1.91
N PHE A 392 -18.66 16.18 -1.24
CA PHE A 392 -18.59 16.54 0.18
C PHE A 392 -18.98 18.01 0.45
N GLY A 393 -19.06 18.86 -0.58
CA GLY A 393 -19.38 20.27 -0.45
C GLY A 393 -20.75 20.57 0.16
N ALA A 394 -21.74 19.68 0.01
CA ALA A 394 -23.06 19.78 0.62
C ALA A 394 -23.20 18.95 1.91
N ASN A 395 -22.16 18.24 2.35
CA ASN A 395 -22.22 17.37 3.51
C ASN A 395 -21.95 18.15 4.81
N GLY A 396 -22.90 18.13 5.74
CA GLY A 396 -22.81 18.88 7.00
C GLY A 396 -21.62 18.50 7.88
N ARG A 397 -21.23 17.23 7.91
CA ARG A 397 -20.06 16.79 8.68
C ARG A 397 -18.76 17.26 8.05
N ALA A 398 -18.63 17.18 6.73
CA ALA A 398 -17.45 17.66 6.00
C ALA A 398 -17.26 19.17 6.17
N LEU A 399 -18.35 19.94 6.10
CA LEU A 399 -18.35 21.38 6.37
C LEU A 399 -17.92 21.68 7.81
N ALA A 400 -18.47 20.96 8.79
CA ALA A 400 -18.07 21.14 10.20
C ALA A 400 -16.58 20.81 10.48
N MET A 401 -15.97 19.95 9.65
CA MET A 401 -14.55 19.61 9.73
C MET A 401 -13.65 20.59 8.97
N GLY A 402 -14.18 21.54 8.21
CA GLY A 402 -13.41 22.36 7.27
C GLY A 402 -12.84 21.56 6.07
N LYS A 403 -13.33 20.33 5.82
CA LYS A 403 -12.81 19.42 4.79
C LYS A 403 -13.89 19.02 3.79
N ALA A 404 -14.55 20.01 3.19
CA ALA A 404 -15.70 19.82 2.30
C ALA A 404 -15.32 19.58 0.82
N LYS A 405 -14.09 19.15 0.55
CA LYS A 405 -13.58 18.87 -0.80
C LYS A 405 -13.66 17.39 -1.13
N GLY A 406 -13.97 17.11 -2.39
CA GLY A 406 -13.96 15.75 -2.92
C GLY A 406 -15.33 15.23 -3.32
N THR A 407 -15.32 14.01 -3.86
CA THR A 407 -16.46 13.36 -4.52
C THR A 407 -16.48 11.88 -4.22
N VAL A 408 -17.67 11.31 -4.04
CA VAL A 408 -17.94 9.87 -4.08
C VAL A 408 -18.65 9.55 -5.39
N LYS A 409 -18.22 8.47 -6.05
CA LYS A 409 -18.79 7.94 -7.29
C LYS A 409 -19.15 6.48 -7.10
N VAL A 410 -20.39 6.12 -7.39
CA VAL A 410 -20.93 4.77 -7.37
C VAL A 410 -21.22 4.33 -8.81
N LEU A 411 -20.79 3.13 -9.16
CA LEU A 411 -21.07 2.47 -10.44
C LEU A 411 -21.88 1.20 -10.16
N ALA A 412 -23.03 1.06 -10.78
CA ALA A 412 -23.91 -0.09 -10.64
C ALA A 412 -24.28 -0.67 -12.01
N ASP A 413 -24.46 -1.98 -12.09
CA ASP A 413 -24.92 -2.66 -13.30
C ASP A 413 -26.30 -2.15 -13.75
N ALA A 414 -26.45 -1.82 -15.03
CA ALA A 414 -27.67 -1.20 -15.53
C ALA A 414 -28.91 -2.11 -15.45
N LYS A 415 -28.73 -3.45 -15.45
CA LYS A 415 -29.81 -4.45 -15.48
C LYS A 415 -30.13 -4.99 -14.09
N THR A 416 -29.09 -5.33 -13.32
CA THR A 416 -29.24 -6.00 -12.02
C THR A 416 -29.13 -5.05 -10.84
N ASP A 417 -28.72 -3.81 -11.07
CA ASP A 417 -28.43 -2.77 -10.08
C ASP A 417 -27.27 -3.12 -9.12
N ARG A 418 -26.58 -4.23 -9.29
CA ARG A 418 -25.44 -4.60 -8.44
C ARG A 418 -24.34 -3.58 -8.50
N ILE A 419 -23.75 -3.26 -7.36
CA ILE A 419 -22.56 -2.41 -7.28
C ILE A 419 -21.40 -3.07 -8.03
N LEU A 420 -20.80 -2.31 -8.94
CA LEU A 420 -19.64 -2.71 -9.74
C LEU A 420 -18.35 -2.02 -9.29
N GLY A 421 -18.47 -0.85 -8.70
CA GLY A 421 -17.34 -0.09 -8.18
C GLY A 421 -17.76 1.13 -7.40
N VAL A 422 -16.93 1.49 -6.42
CA VAL A 422 -17.08 2.70 -5.61
C VAL A 422 -15.74 3.42 -5.56
N HIS A 423 -15.72 4.70 -5.92
CA HIS A 423 -14.51 5.50 -6.08
C HIS A 423 -14.68 6.82 -5.35
N MET A 424 -13.67 7.24 -4.58
CA MET A 424 -13.78 8.36 -3.67
C MET A 424 -12.50 9.20 -3.66
N ILE A 425 -12.68 10.50 -3.53
CA ILE A 425 -11.65 11.42 -3.07
C ILE A 425 -12.28 12.32 -2.02
N GLY A 426 -11.63 12.51 -0.87
CA GLY A 426 -12.19 13.35 0.19
C GLY A 426 -11.61 13.04 1.56
N PRO A 427 -12.22 13.59 2.62
CA PRO A 427 -11.80 13.34 3.99
C PRO A 427 -12.14 11.90 4.41
N VAL A 428 -11.18 11.22 5.02
CA VAL A 428 -11.36 9.91 5.68
C VAL A 428 -11.98 8.84 4.77
N VAL A 429 -11.80 8.96 3.45
CA VAL A 429 -12.35 7.97 2.50
C VAL A 429 -11.67 6.61 2.61
N SER A 430 -10.51 6.54 3.26
CA SER A 430 -9.84 5.28 3.65
C SER A 430 -10.72 4.38 4.52
N GLU A 431 -11.57 4.99 5.37
CA GLU A 431 -12.51 4.27 6.22
C GLU A 431 -13.86 4.05 5.49
N LEU A 432 -14.31 5.04 4.71
CA LEU A 432 -15.59 4.96 3.99
C LEU A 432 -15.61 3.90 2.88
N VAL A 433 -14.46 3.60 2.26
CA VAL A 433 -14.37 2.60 1.18
C VAL A 433 -14.83 1.22 1.63
N THR A 434 -14.78 0.92 2.92
CA THR A 434 -15.23 -0.36 3.51
C THR A 434 -16.73 -0.58 3.29
N GLU A 435 -17.54 0.47 3.19
CA GLU A 435 -18.97 0.36 2.82
C GLU A 435 -19.10 -0.18 1.37
N GLY A 436 -18.28 0.32 0.44
CA GLY A 436 -18.21 -0.20 -0.93
C GLY A 436 -17.71 -1.65 -1.01
N VAL A 437 -16.70 -2.01 -0.19
CA VAL A 437 -16.23 -3.41 -0.07
C VAL A 437 -17.35 -4.31 0.40
N THR A 438 -18.06 -3.93 1.45
CA THR A 438 -19.19 -4.69 1.99
C THR A 438 -20.29 -4.87 0.95
N ALA A 439 -20.61 -3.81 0.20
CA ALA A 439 -21.61 -3.86 -0.85
C ALA A 439 -21.24 -4.83 -1.98
N LEU A 440 -19.97 -4.83 -2.41
CA LEU A 440 -19.47 -5.77 -3.41
C LEU A 440 -19.50 -7.22 -2.92
N GLU A 441 -18.99 -7.49 -1.71
CA GLU A 441 -18.92 -8.84 -1.12
C GLU A 441 -20.31 -9.48 -0.95
N PHE A 442 -21.31 -8.69 -0.55
CA PHE A 442 -22.68 -9.17 -0.38
C PHE A 442 -23.56 -8.99 -1.60
N PHE A 443 -22.99 -8.61 -2.76
CA PHE A 443 -23.71 -8.42 -4.01
C PHE A 443 -24.87 -7.42 -3.89
N ALA A 444 -24.70 -6.39 -3.06
CA ALA A 444 -25.69 -5.36 -2.85
C ALA A 444 -25.95 -4.55 -4.14
N SER A 445 -27.16 -4.04 -4.26
CA SER A 445 -27.57 -3.10 -5.29
C SER A 445 -27.29 -1.65 -4.86
N SER A 446 -27.34 -0.69 -5.80
CA SER A 446 -27.31 0.73 -5.44
C SER A 446 -28.55 1.11 -4.63
N GLU A 447 -29.70 0.46 -4.88
CA GLU A 447 -30.93 0.62 -4.12
C GLU A 447 -30.77 0.16 -2.66
N ASP A 448 -30.03 -0.93 -2.38
CA ASP A 448 -29.78 -1.37 -1.00
C ASP A 448 -29.03 -0.30 -0.22
N ILE A 449 -27.95 0.29 -0.77
CA ILE A 449 -27.22 1.39 -0.13
C ILE A 449 -28.13 2.61 0.04
N ALA A 450 -28.95 2.96 -0.96
CA ALA A 450 -29.88 4.09 -0.94
C ALA A 450 -31.01 3.94 0.09
N ARG A 451 -31.24 2.73 0.65
CA ARG A 451 -32.27 2.47 1.66
C ARG A 451 -31.73 2.20 3.05
N ILE A 452 -30.44 1.96 3.21
CA ILE A 452 -29.80 1.82 4.51
C ILE A 452 -29.82 3.16 5.23
N ILE A 453 -30.23 3.17 6.51
CA ILE A 453 -30.22 4.39 7.34
C ILE A 453 -28.77 4.73 7.68
N HIS A 454 -28.31 5.88 7.18
CA HIS A 454 -27.01 6.45 7.54
C HIS A 454 -27.15 7.39 8.74
N ALA A 455 -26.20 7.36 9.65
CA ALA A 455 -26.22 8.25 10.80
C ALA A 455 -26.00 9.72 10.36
N HIS A 456 -26.68 10.65 11.00
CA HIS A 456 -26.57 12.08 10.73
C HIS A 456 -25.99 12.84 11.94
N PRO A 457 -25.00 13.78 11.73
CA PRO A 457 -24.29 14.04 10.49
C PRO A 457 -23.05 13.17 10.38
N THR A 458 -22.81 12.53 9.22
CA THR A 458 -21.64 11.71 8.95
C THR A 458 -21.12 11.91 7.52
N LEU A 459 -19.87 11.52 7.27
CA LEU A 459 -19.28 11.51 5.92
C LEU A 459 -19.90 10.40 5.04
N SER A 460 -20.40 9.32 5.63
CA SER A 460 -21.01 8.20 4.88
C SER A 460 -22.32 8.59 4.18
N GLU A 461 -22.97 9.69 4.60
CA GLU A 461 -24.13 10.22 3.87
C GLU A 461 -23.79 10.61 2.42
N VAL A 462 -22.52 10.89 2.10
CA VAL A 462 -22.09 11.16 0.71
C VAL A 462 -22.13 9.88 -0.13
N VAL A 463 -21.85 8.71 0.47
CA VAL A 463 -22.00 7.40 -0.21
C VAL A 463 -23.46 7.12 -0.48
N HIS A 464 -24.33 7.37 0.50
CA HIS A 464 -25.79 7.26 0.36
C HIS A 464 -26.32 8.14 -0.78
N GLU A 465 -25.95 9.42 -0.80
CA GLU A 465 -26.36 10.36 -1.86
C GLU A 465 -25.82 9.94 -3.25
N ALA A 466 -24.61 9.42 -3.33
CA ALA A 466 -24.06 8.90 -4.58
C ALA A 466 -24.85 7.66 -5.07
N ALA A 467 -25.29 6.79 -4.17
CA ALA A 467 -26.16 5.66 -4.51
C ALA A 467 -27.56 6.13 -4.98
N LEU A 468 -28.16 7.10 -4.32
CA LEU A 468 -29.40 7.75 -4.78
C LEU A 468 -29.23 8.40 -6.15
N ALA A 469 -28.09 9.06 -6.40
CA ALA A 469 -27.80 9.72 -7.67
C ALA A 469 -27.69 8.73 -8.84
N ALA A 470 -27.31 7.46 -8.61
CA ALA A 470 -27.26 6.43 -9.64
C ALA A 470 -28.64 6.20 -10.29
N ASP A 471 -29.73 6.40 -9.53
CA ASP A 471 -31.12 6.37 -10.00
C ASP A 471 -31.75 7.77 -10.18
N LYS A 472 -30.94 8.82 -10.21
CA LYS A 472 -31.38 10.22 -10.37
C LYS A 472 -32.31 10.69 -9.24
N ARG A 473 -32.09 10.21 -8.01
CA ARG A 473 -32.89 10.48 -6.82
C ARG A 473 -32.13 11.23 -5.72
N ALA A 474 -30.94 11.77 -6.04
CA ALA A 474 -30.17 12.56 -5.08
C ALA A 474 -31.03 13.68 -4.46
N LEU A 475 -30.87 13.89 -3.16
CA LEU A 475 -31.66 14.86 -2.39
C LEU A 475 -30.86 16.14 -2.10
N HIS A 476 -29.53 16.03 -1.95
CA HIS A 476 -28.67 17.13 -1.52
C HIS A 476 -27.50 17.39 -2.50
N GLY A 477 -27.52 16.81 -3.71
CA GLY A 477 -26.43 16.89 -4.67
C GLY A 477 -26.84 17.40 -6.05
#